data_336d1148596c8a5c14f8d59b1c9b9387
#
_entry.id   336d1148596c8a5c14f8d59b1c9b9387
#
_cell.length_a   1.000
_cell.length_b   1.000
_cell.length_c   1.000
_cell.angle_alpha   90.00
_cell.angle_beta   90.00
_cell.angle_gamma   90.00
#
_symmetry.space_group_name_H-M   'P 1'
#
loop_
_entity.id
_entity.type
_entity.pdbx_description
1 polymer ?
#
loop_
_entity_poly.entity_id
_entity_poly.type
_entity_poly.pdbx_seq_one_letter_code
_entity_poly.pdbx_strand_id
1 'polypeptide(L)'
;MHRAIVFALLLSGGVWAQPVPKHERRAVWIATVGALDWPWTTDPARQQEQLRAMLDRFRAIGINTIFFQVRAECDAFYASPYEPWSYWLTGRQGAAPSPYYDPLAFLIAEAHRRGIQLHAWVNPFRAERRVGAYVLDSAHVVKRRPEWVLTIGSTRMLDPGIPQVRTYVVRVIADIVRRYDVDGVHLDDYFYPYPPNSIRNEDEASFARYNRGHADRATWRRENISLFFAELRDSLRAIKPWLPIGVSPLGIWKNGIPQGVSGLDSY
;
A
#
# COMPACT_ATOMS: atom_id res chain seq x y z
N MET A 1 -32.19 -68.79 -25.28
CA MET A 1 -31.09 -67.83 -25.65
C MET A 1 -31.60 -66.44 -25.43
N HIS A 2 -31.26 -65.83 -24.27
CA HIS A 2 -31.63 -64.47 -23.93
C HIS A 2 -30.39 -63.56 -24.11
N ARG A 3 -30.46 -62.61 -25.02
CA ARG A 3 -29.44 -61.60 -25.23
C ARG A 3 -29.73 -60.39 -24.30
N ALA A 4 -28.88 -60.17 -23.30
CA ALA A 4 -28.90 -58.97 -22.49
C ALA A 4 -28.22 -57.84 -23.27
N ILE A 5 -28.94 -56.75 -23.47
CA ILE A 5 -28.42 -55.50 -24.04
C ILE A 5 -27.95 -54.65 -22.85
N VAL A 6 -26.65 -54.38 -22.78
CA VAL A 6 -26.04 -53.50 -21.81
C VAL A 6 -26.07 -52.06 -22.39
N PHE A 7 -26.86 -51.18 -21.76
CA PHE A 7 -26.85 -49.75 -22.07
C PHE A 7 -25.73 -49.07 -21.29
N ALA A 8 -24.70 -48.65 -21.98
CA ALA A 8 -23.64 -47.81 -21.41
C ALA A 8 -24.11 -46.36 -21.41
N LEU A 9 -24.41 -45.82 -20.23
CA LEU A 9 -24.65 -44.39 -20.02
C LEU A 9 -23.32 -43.65 -20.06
N LEU A 10 -23.03 -42.93 -21.13
CA LEU A 10 -21.97 -41.97 -21.24
C LEU A 10 -22.40 -40.70 -20.46
N LEU A 11 -21.95 -40.56 -19.24
CA LEU A 11 -22.03 -39.29 -18.49
C LEU A 11 -21.01 -38.32 -19.12
N SER A 12 -21.51 -37.52 -20.08
CA SER A 12 -20.78 -36.34 -20.54
C SER A 12 -20.80 -35.28 -19.41
N GLY A 13 -19.77 -35.29 -18.59
CA GLY A 13 -19.48 -34.22 -17.65
C GLY A 13 -19.25 -32.92 -18.43
N GLY A 14 -20.30 -32.14 -18.60
CA GLY A 14 -20.17 -30.80 -19.16
C GLY A 14 -19.23 -29.97 -18.28
N VAL A 15 -18.08 -29.60 -18.81
CA VAL A 15 -17.24 -28.57 -18.21
C VAL A 15 -18.05 -27.27 -18.29
N TRP A 16 -18.68 -26.88 -17.19
CA TRP A 16 -19.33 -25.60 -17.08
C TRP A 16 -18.25 -24.54 -17.11
N ALA A 17 -18.00 -23.96 -18.28
CA ALA A 17 -17.17 -22.76 -18.37
C ALA A 17 -17.83 -21.69 -17.50
N GLN A 18 -17.15 -21.26 -16.46
CA GLN A 18 -17.62 -20.14 -15.65
C GLN A 18 -17.80 -18.92 -16.58
N PRO A 19 -18.93 -18.21 -16.50
CA PRO A 19 -19.10 -17.02 -17.32
C PRO A 19 -17.99 -16.03 -16.97
N VAL A 20 -17.27 -15.59 -18.00
CA VAL A 20 -16.24 -14.54 -17.84
C VAL A 20 -16.90 -13.32 -17.22
N PRO A 21 -16.39 -12.79 -16.09
CA PRO A 21 -17.01 -11.62 -15.46
C PRO A 21 -17.05 -10.46 -16.45
N LYS A 22 -18.21 -9.81 -16.57
CA LYS A 22 -18.41 -8.66 -17.47
C LYS A 22 -17.50 -7.47 -17.13
N HIS A 23 -17.02 -7.42 -15.88
CA HIS A 23 -16.14 -6.37 -15.37
C HIS A 23 -14.93 -7.02 -14.71
N GLU A 24 -13.87 -7.17 -15.47
CA GLU A 24 -12.58 -7.66 -14.99
C GLU A 24 -11.68 -6.48 -14.64
N ARG A 25 -11.05 -6.52 -13.47
CA ARG A 25 -10.00 -5.57 -13.10
C ARG A 25 -8.65 -6.07 -13.59
N ARG A 26 -8.09 -5.38 -14.58
CA ARG A 26 -6.74 -5.59 -15.08
C ARG A 26 -5.89 -4.44 -14.59
N ALA A 27 -5.07 -4.71 -13.58
CA ALA A 27 -4.36 -3.66 -12.86
C ALA A 27 -2.85 -3.79 -12.97
N VAL A 28 -2.15 -2.66 -12.79
CA VAL A 28 -0.70 -2.57 -12.71
C VAL A 28 -0.31 -1.70 -11.51
N TRP A 29 0.83 -2.01 -10.91
CA TRP A 29 1.42 -1.21 -9.85
C TRP A 29 2.45 -0.25 -10.44
N ILE A 30 2.51 0.97 -9.88
CA ILE A 30 3.56 1.96 -10.15
C ILE A 30 4.21 2.30 -8.82
N ALA A 31 5.39 1.74 -8.57
CA ALA A 31 6.14 1.94 -7.34
C ALA A 31 7.01 3.21 -7.44
N THR A 32 6.87 4.08 -6.46
CA THR A 32 7.66 5.32 -6.36
C THR A 32 8.81 5.22 -5.37
N VAL A 33 8.78 4.23 -4.48
CA VAL A 33 9.86 3.99 -3.52
C VAL A 33 11.17 3.75 -4.24
N GLY A 34 12.20 4.54 -3.91
CA GLY A 34 13.49 4.42 -4.58
C GLY A 34 13.46 4.79 -6.07
N ALA A 35 12.41 5.47 -6.54
CA ALA A 35 12.16 5.75 -7.96
C ALA A 35 12.15 4.47 -8.82
N LEU A 36 11.60 3.37 -8.29
CA LEU A 36 11.67 2.05 -8.93
C LEU A 36 11.00 2.06 -10.31
N ASP A 37 9.73 2.47 -10.38
CA ASP A 37 9.01 2.57 -11.65
C ASP A 37 8.84 4.02 -12.11
N TRP A 38 8.81 4.97 -11.17
CA TRP A 38 8.67 6.40 -11.40
C TRP A 38 8.98 7.18 -10.11
N PRO A 39 9.55 8.44 -10.21
CA PRO A 39 10.03 9.16 -11.41
C PRO A 39 11.48 8.81 -11.74
N TRP A 40 11.83 8.82 -13.01
CA TRP A 40 13.22 8.59 -13.47
C TRP A 40 14.01 9.89 -13.70
N THR A 41 13.44 11.00 -13.30
CA THR A 41 14.01 12.35 -13.48
C THR A 41 13.45 13.29 -12.42
N THR A 42 14.16 14.36 -12.14
CA THR A 42 13.68 15.45 -11.27
C THR A 42 13.04 16.59 -12.06
N ASP A 43 13.02 16.53 -13.41
CA ASP A 43 12.36 17.52 -14.27
C ASP A 43 10.86 17.28 -14.32
N PRO A 44 10.01 18.23 -13.85
CA PRO A 44 8.57 18.08 -13.80
C PRO A 44 7.90 17.83 -15.16
N ALA A 45 8.39 18.44 -16.24
CA ALA A 45 7.82 18.24 -17.57
C ALA A 45 8.05 16.79 -18.05
N ARG A 46 9.27 16.29 -17.87
CA ARG A 46 9.62 14.90 -18.19
C ARG A 46 8.90 13.90 -17.30
N GLN A 47 8.71 14.21 -16.02
CA GLN A 47 7.91 13.36 -15.11
C GLN A 47 6.48 13.19 -15.62
N GLN A 48 5.84 14.28 -16.03
CA GLN A 48 4.49 14.25 -16.59
C GLN A 48 4.44 13.51 -17.94
N GLU A 49 5.43 13.68 -18.81
CA GLU A 49 5.54 12.94 -20.07
C GLU A 49 5.66 11.43 -19.84
N GLN A 50 6.51 11.00 -18.89
CA GLN A 50 6.65 9.60 -18.50
C GLN A 50 5.31 9.01 -18.06
N LEU A 51 4.55 9.70 -17.19
CA LEU A 51 3.25 9.23 -16.72
C LEU A 51 2.23 9.11 -17.86
N ARG A 52 2.19 10.09 -18.79
CA ARG A 52 1.32 10.00 -19.97
C ARG A 52 1.68 8.80 -20.85
N ALA A 53 2.96 8.61 -21.14
CA ALA A 53 3.43 7.48 -21.95
C ALA A 53 3.11 6.13 -21.29
N MET A 54 3.27 6.00 -19.96
CA MET A 54 2.86 4.80 -19.23
C MET A 54 1.37 4.54 -19.39
N LEU A 55 0.52 5.55 -19.16
CA LEU A 55 -0.93 5.41 -19.26
C LEU A 55 -1.41 5.06 -20.67
N ASP A 56 -0.80 5.64 -21.71
CA ASP A 56 -1.12 5.32 -23.10
C ASP A 56 -0.79 3.86 -23.41
N ARG A 57 0.37 3.38 -22.95
CA ARG A 57 0.76 1.98 -23.06
C ARG A 57 -0.18 1.04 -22.30
N PHE A 58 -0.53 1.39 -21.08
CA PHE A 58 -1.45 0.60 -20.25
C PHE A 58 -2.82 0.49 -20.91
N ARG A 59 -3.38 1.61 -21.40
CA ARG A 59 -4.63 1.60 -22.16
C ARG A 59 -4.55 0.70 -23.40
N ALA A 60 -3.46 0.77 -24.16
CA ALA A 60 -3.27 0.00 -25.39
C ALA A 60 -3.28 -1.52 -25.15
N ILE A 61 -2.81 -1.97 -23.97
CA ILE A 61 -2.82 -3.40 -23.57
C ILE A 61 -4.03 -3.80 -22.70
N GLY A 62 -5.02 -2.89 -22.56
CA GLY A 62 -6.27 -3.17 -21.88
C GLY A 62 -6.24 -3.09 -20.36
N ILE A 63 -5.22 -2.48 -19.75
CA ILE A 63 -5.21 -2.16 -18.32
C ILE A 63 -6.28 -1.09 -18.04
N ASN A 64 -7.07 -1.31 -16.99
CA ASN A 64 -8.16 -0.43 -16.59
C ASN A 64 -8.04 0.10 -15.15
N THR A 65 -7.00 -0.28 -14.42
CA THR A 65 -6.74 0.17 -13.04
C THR A 65 -5.23 0.30 -12.81
N ILE A 66 -4.82 1.35 -12.10
CA ILE A 66 -3.45 1.50 -11.61
C ILE A 66 -3.45 1.63 -10.09
N PHE A 67 -2.46 1.00 -9.44
CA PHE A 67 -2.11 1.23 -8.05
C PHE A 67 -0.88 2.12 -8.01
N PHE A 68 -1.07 3.41 -7.73
CA PHE A 68 0.02 4.38 -7.70
C PHE A 68 0.49 4.62 -6.27
N GLN A 69 1.78 4.39 -6.00
CA GLN A 69 2.35 4.57 -4.66
C GLN A 69 2.49 6.05 -4.32
N VAL A 70 1.48 6.59 -3.63
CA VAL A 70 1.40 8.02 -3.28
C VAL A 70 2.15 8.37 -1.99
N ARG A 71 2.39 7.35 -1.14
CA ARG A 71 3.05 7.49 0.16
C ARG A 71 3.93 6.27 0.41
N ALA A 72 5.23 6.42 0.22
CA ALA A 72 6.17 5.32 0.27
C ALA A 72 6.95 5.22 1.58
N GLU A 73 7.41 6.34 2.13
CA GLU A 73 8.33 6.42 3.28
C GLU A 73 7.94 7.58 4.23
N CYS A 74 6.67 7.70 4.61
CA CYS A 74 6.12 8.84 5.36
C CYS A 74 6.41 10.18 4.67
N ASP A 75 6.39 10.18 3.36
CA ASP A 75 6.55 11.29 2.45
C ASP A 75 5.47 11.22 1.36
N ALA A 76 5.26 12.28 0.60
CA ALA A 76 4.12 12.40 -0.27
C ALA A 76 4.52 12.71 -1.73
N PHE A 77 3.83 12.04 -2.67
CA PHE A 77 3.81 12.38 -4.09
C PHE A 77 2.60 13.25 -4.46
N TYR A 78 2.16 14.07 -3.50
CA TYR A 78 1.04 15.00 -3.60
C TYR A 78 1.22 16.14 -2.58
N ALA A 79 0.47 17.22 -2.71
CA ALA A 79 0.53 18.34 -1.76
C ALA A 79 -0.09 17.95 -0.41
N SER A 80 0.69 17.30 0.46
CA SER A 80 0.24 16.86 1.79
C SER A 80 0.39 17.98 2.83
N PRO A 81 -0.63 18.22 3.71
CA PRO A 81 -0.48 19.09 4.87
C PRO A 81 0.20 18.39 6.06
N TYR A 82 0.45 17.08 5.97
CA TYR A 82 0.95 16.27 7.08
C TYR A 82 2.40 15.83 6.90
N GLU A 83 2.82 15.56 5.67
CA GLU A 83 4.07 14.92 5.32
C GLU A 83 4.81 15.69 4.23
N PRO A 84 6.15 15.70 4.23
CA PRO A 84 6.93 16.43 3.23
C PRO A 84 6.80 15.81 1.84
N TRP A 85 7.05 16.60 0.80
CA TRP A 85 7.25 16.10 -0.55
C TRP A 85 8.37 15.05 -0.59
N SER A 86 8.16 13.98 -1.36
CA SER A 86 9.15 12.92 -1.49
C SER A 86 10.47 13.42 -2.08
N TYR A 87 11.58 12.92 -1.55
CA TYR A 87 12.93 13.13 -2.07
C TYR A 87 13.02 12.81 -3.57
N TRP A 88 12.35 11.77 -3.99
CA TRP A 88 12.44 11.24 -5.36
C TRP A 88 11.87 12.16 -6.42
N LEU A 89 11.01 13.13 -6.06
CA LEU A 89 10.45 14.11 -6.99
C LEU A 89 11.47 15.16 -7.44
N THR A 90 12.35 15.60 -6.54
CA THR A 90 13.17 16.77 -6.79
C THR A 90 14.65 16.57 -6.42
N GLY A 91 15.01 15.43 -5.82
CA GLY A 91 16.33 15.21 -5.21
C GLY A 91 16.50 15.87 -3.85
N ARG A 92 15.44 16.50 -3.30
CA ARG A 92 15.41 17.08 -1.96
C ARG A 92 14.04 16.87 -1.32
N GLN A 93 14.00 16.13 -0.19
CA GLN A 93 12.76 15.94 0.53
C GLN A 93 12.21 17.29 1.04
N GLY A 94 10.89 17.46 1.00
CA GLY A 94 10.20 18.69 1.38
C GLY A 94 10.12 19.75 0.27
N ALA A 95 10.89 19.61 -0.80
CA ALA A 95 10.82 20.52 -1.94
C ALA A 95 9.70 20.10 -2.91
N ALA A 96 8.75 21.00 -3.17
CA ALA A 96 7.77 20.82 -4.22
C ALA A 96 8.43 20.82 -5.62
N PRO A 97 7.84 20.15 -6.63
CA PRO A 97 8.29 20.25 -8.01
C PRO A 97 8.31 21.71 -8.50
N SER A 98 9.30 22.05 -9.31
CA SER A 98 9.42 23.40 -9.91
C SER A 98 9.78 23.28 -11.40
N PRO A 99 8.94 23.73 -12.34
CA PRO A 99 7.61 24.32 -12.14
C PRO A 99 6.64 23.45 -11.33
N TYR A 100 5.78 24.10 -10.55
CA TYR A 100 4.88 23.39 -9.66
C TYR A 100 3.85 22.55 -10.42
N TYR A 101 3.69 21.31 -10.00
CA TYR A 101 2.52 20.47 -10.27
C TYR A 101 2.32 19.50 -9.12
N ASP A 102 1.10 18.98 -8.98
CA ASP A 102 0.76 17.93 -8.03
C ASP A 102 0.71 16.59 -8.79
N PRO A 103 1.65 15.67 -8.55
CA PRO A 103 1.70 14.40 -9.29
C PRO A 103 0.44 13.56 -9.18
N LEU A 104 -0.18 13.50 -7.99
CA LEU A 104 -1.39 12.71 -7.79
C LEU A 104 -2.57 13.33 -8.53
N ALA A 105 -2.80 14.63 -8.39
CA ALA A 105 -3.87 15.32 -9.11
C ALA A 105 -3.70 15.19 -10.62
N PHE A 106 -2.47 15.36 -11.11
CA PHE A 106 -2.13 15.20 -12.52
C PHE A 106 -2.43 13.77 -13.01
N LEU A 107 -1.96 12.77 -12.29
CA LEU A 107 -2.11 11.37 -12.70
C LEU A 107 -3.58 10.93 -12.68
N ILE A 108 -4.38 11.36 -11.70
CA ILE A 108 -5.83 11.12 -11.67
C ILE A 108 -6.48 11.66 -12.93
N ALA A 109 -6.26 12.93 -13.27
CA ALA A 109 -6.84 13.55 -14.45
C ALA A 109 -6.43 12.83 -15.76
N GLU A 110 -5.16 12.44 -15.88
CA GLU A 110 -4.66 11.71 -17.04
C GLU A 110 -5.19 10.28 -17.14
N ALA A 111 -5.33 9.58 -15.99
CA ALA A 111 -5.88 8.23 -15.93
C ALA A 111 -7.38 8.23 -16.28
N HIS A 112 -8.17 9.11 -15.67
CA HIS A 112 -9.61 9.22 -15.91
C HIS A 112 -9.93 9.56 -17.37
N ARG A 113 -9.17 10.46 -18.01
CA ARG A 113 -9.33 10.73 -19.46
C ARG A 113 -9.14 9.51 -20.35
N ARG A 114 -8.42 8.49 -19.85
CA ARG A 114 -8.18 7.22 -20.57
C ARG A 114 -9.11 6.09 -20.13
N GLY A 115 -10.05 6.35 -19.22
CA GLY A 115 -10.91 5.33 -18.63
C GLY A 115 -10.17 4.36 -17.71
N ILE A 116 -9.08 4.81 -17.09
CA ILE A 116 -8.26 4.04 -16.14
C ILE A 116 -8.56 4.55 -14.74
N GLN A 117 -8.93 3.64 -13.83
CA GLN A 117 -9.08 3.93 -12.40
C GLN A 117 -7.72 4.09 -11.72
N LEU A 118 -7.64 4.99 -10.74
CA LEU A 118 -6.47 5.18 -9.91
C LEU A 118 -6.77 4.86 -8.44
N HIS A 119 -6.08 3.86 -7.90
CA HIS A 119 -6.07 3.58 -6.48
C HIS A 119 -4.82 4.15 -5.83
N ALA A 120 -4.99 4.92 -4.77
CA ALA A 120 -3.86 5.43 -3.98
C ALA A 120 -3.23 4.28 -3.19
N TRP A 121 -2.03 3.88 -3.58
CA TRP A 121 -1.25 2.88 -2.84
C TRP A 121 -0.42 3.56 -1.75
N VAL A 122 -0.59 3.10 -0.52
CA VAL A 122 0.04 3.65 0.69
C VAL A 122 0.80 2.56 1.44
N ASN A 123 2.05 2.83 1.79
CA ASN A 123 2.75 2.08 2.84
C ASN A 123 2.48 2.76 4.19
N PRO A 124 1.70 2.14 5.09
CA PRO A 124 1.19 2.86 6.26
C PRO A 124 2.27 3.18 7.29
N PHE A 125 3.23 2.29 7.49
CA PHE A 125 4.16 2.42 8.62
C PHE A 125 5.63 2.56 8.21
N ARG A 126 6.03 2.26 6.99
CA ARG A 126 7.43 2.45 6.55
C ARG A 126 7.80 3.92 6.57
N ALA A 127 8.86 4.28 7.32
CA ALA A 127 9.34 5.66 7.44
C ALA A 127 10.67 5.89 6.70
N GLU A 128 11.57 4.92 6.67
CA GLU A 128 12.79 4.92 5.86
C GLU A 128 13.11 3.49 5.46
N ARG A 129 13.14 3.21 4.17
CA ARG A 129 13.57 1.91 3.63
C ARG A 129 15.05 1.64 3.94
N ARG A 130 15.85 2.69 3.95
CA ARG A 130 17.28 2.67 4.27
C ARG A 130 17.65 3.94 5.01
N VAL A 131 17.98 3.79 6.27
CA VAL A 131 18.42 4.90 7.12
C VAL A 131 19.61 5.63 6.49
N GLY A 132 19.47 6.95 6.35
CA GLY A 132 20.54 7.79 5.83
C GLY A 132 20.71 7.75 4.31
N ALA A 133 19.77 7.17 3.55
CA ALA A 133 19.82 7.20 2.09
C ALA A 133 19.77 8.63 1.52
N TYR A 134 19.10 9.53 2.22
CA TYR A 134 19.04 10.96 1.95
C TYR A 134 18.75 11.75 3.24
N VAL A 135 18.91 13.08 3.17
CA VAL A 135 18.62 13.95 4.31
C VAL A 135 17.11 14.12 4.46
N LEU A 136 16.57 13.73 5.63
CA LEU A 136 15.16 13.93 5.93
C LEU A 136 14.86 15.41 6.16
N ASP A 137 13.72 15.86 5.63
CA ASP A 137 13.15 17.17 5.93
C ASP A 137 12.78 17.31 7.41
N SER A 138 12.80 18.52 7.94
CA SER A 138 12.44 18.80 9.34
C SER A 138 10.96 18.47 9.65
N ALA A 139 10.08 18.52 8.63
CA ALA A 139 8.68 18.16 8.76
C ALA A 139 8.44 16.64 8.75
N HIS A 140 9.46 15.83 8.40
CA HIS A 140 9.30 14.38 8.38
C HIS A 140 9.01 13.82 9.77
N VAL A 141 8.09 12.86 9.87
CA VAL A 141 7.62 12.30 11.14
C VAL A 141 8.76 11.71 12.00
N VAL A 142 9.80 11.13 11.39
CA VAL A 142 11.01 10.64 12.09
C VAL A 142 11.72 11.77 12.87
N LYS A 143 11.69 13.00 12.34
CA LYS A 143 12.27 14.18 13.00
C LYS A 143 11.34 14.78 14.04
N ARG A 144 10.03 14.81 13.73
CA ARG A 144 9.03 15.47 14.57
C ARG A 144 8.54 14.61 15.73
N ARG A 145 8.60 13.29 15.58
CA ARG A 145 8.05 12.30 16.52
C ARG A 145 8.98 11.08 16.62
N PRO A 146 10.23 11.28 17.05
CA PRO A 146 11.19 10.17 17.16
C PRO A 146 10.70 9.07 18.10
N GLU A 147 9.85 9.39 19.06
CA GLU A 147 9.23 8.43 19.99
C GLU A 147 8.19 7.50 19.33
N TRP A 148 7.80 7.78 18.10
CA TRP A 148 6.91 6.92 17.32
C TRP A 148 7.63 5.93 16.42
N VAL A 149 8.98 5.97 16.41
CA VAL A 149 9.80 5.31 15.39
C VAL A 149 10.53 4.12 15.97
N LEU A 150 10.38 2.99 15.32
CA LEU A 150 11.20 1.79 15.53
C LEU A 150 12.32 1.77 14.50
N THR A 151 13.56 1.50 14.96
CA THR A 151 14.70 1.26 14.07
C THR A 151 15.02 -0.22 14.09
N ILE A 152 14.89 -0.87 12.93
CA ILE A 152 15.04 -2.32 12.77
C ILE A 152 16.11 -2.55 11.69
N GLY A 153 17.32 -2.92 12.13
CA GLY A 153 18.46 -2.99 11.22
C GLY A 153 18.73 -1.65 10.53
N SER A 154 18.70 -1.63 9.21
CA SER A 154 18.90 -0.42 8.40
C SER A 154 17.60 0.30 8.00
N THR A 155 16.47 -0.09 8.56
CA THR A 155 15.14 0.48 8.22
C THR A 155 14.55 1.20 9.42
N ARG A 156 13.63 2.15 9.16
CA ARG A 156 12.77 2.75 10.17
C ARG A 156 11.32 2.61 9.79
N MET A 157 10.51 2.37 10.82
CA MET A 157 9.06 2.33 10.68
C MET A 157 8.38 3.06 11.82
N LEU A 158 7.16 3.50 11.61
CA LEU A 158 6.27 3.94 12.68
C LEU A 158 5.78 2.72 13.45
N ASP A 159 5.65 2.83 14.75
CA ASP A 159 5.20 1.75 15.64
C ASP A 159 3.67 1.61 15.63
N PRO A 160 3.09 0.56 15.01
CA PRO A 160 1.64 0.36 15.02
C PRO A 160 1.07 0.07 16.41
N GLY A 161 1.93 -0.28 17.38
CA GLY A 161 1.57 -0.49 18.78
C GLY A 161 1.09 0.78 19.48
N ILE A 162 1.52 1.93 19.01
CA ILE A 162 1.15 3.24 19.56
C ILE A 162 -0.18 3.71 18.95
N PRO A 163 -1.25 3.87 19.75
CA PRO A 163 -2.56 4.32 19.23
C PRO A 163 -2.50 5.59 18.38
N GLN A 164 -1.72 6.58 18.84
CA GLN A 164 -1.56 7.86 18.14
C GLN A 164 -0.94 7.72 16.76
N VAL A 165 -0.08 6.71 16.55
CA VAL A 165 0.52 6.40 15.25
C VAL A 165 -0.56 5.88 14.29
N ARG A 166 -1.41 4.96 14.72
CA ARG A 166 -2.51 4.45 13.89
C ARG A 166 -3.44 5.57 13.45
N THR A 167 -3.89 6.39 14.41
CA THR A 167 -4.75 7.56 14.12
C THR A 167 -4.06 8.57 13.20
N TYR A 168 -2.75 8.81 13.36
CA TYR A 168 -2.00 9.68 12.45
C TYR A 168 -2.03 9.17 11.01
N VAL A 169 -1.70 7.89 10.81
CA VAL A 169 -1.69 7.28 9.47
C VAL A 169 -3.09 7.28 8.84
N VAL A 170 -4.11 6.95 9.61
CA VAL A 170 -5.52 7.03 9.15
C VAL A 170 -5.87 8.44 8.71
N ARG A 171 -5.45 9.48 9.46
CA ARG A 171 -5.68 10.89 9.11
C ARG A 171 -5.00 11.26 7.80
N VAL A 172 -3.77 10.83 7.57
CA VAL A 172 -3.04 11.06 6.31
C VAL A 172 -3.79 10.44 5.13
N ILE A 173 -4.25 9.18 5.27
CA ILE A 173 -5.00 8.50 4.20
C ILE A 173 -6.37 9.15 3.97
N ALA A 174 -7.07 9.52 5.04
CA ALA A 174 -8.35 10.20 4.97
C ALA A 174 -8.25 11.56 4.27
N ASP A 175 -7.13 12.28 4.42
CA ASP A 175 -6.86 13.53 3.72
C ASP A 175 -6.75 13.32 2.20
N ILE A 176 -6.08 12.25 1.76
CA ILE A 176 -6.02 11.88 0.33
C ILE A 176 -7.44 11.69 -0.21
N VAL A 177 -8.26 10.90 0.47
CA VAL A 177 -9.63 10.56 0.03
C VAL A 177 -10.55 11.77 0.01
N ARG A 178 -10.38 12.74 0.92
CA ARG A 178 -11.17 13.99 0.92
C ARG A 178 -10.83 14.90 -0.24
N ARG A 179 -9.54 15.02 -0.56
CA ARG A 179 -9.06 16.06 -1.48
C ARG A 179 -8.87 15.59 -2.91
N TYR A 180 -8.69 14.30 -3.10
CA TYR A 180 -8.42 13.73 -4.42
C TYR A 180 -9.54 12.79 -4.85
N ASP A 181 -9.79 12.76 -6.15
CA ASP A 181 -10.80 11.88 -6.76
C ASP A 181 -10.18 10.51 -7.09
N VAL A 182 -9.63 9.86 -6.05
CA VAL A 182 -9.14 8.50 -6.17
C VAL A 182 -10.28 7.50 -6.23
N ASP A 183 -10.13 6.45 -7.03
CA ASP A 183 -11.12 5.37 -7.20
C ASP A 183 -10.99 4.27 -6.15
N GLY A 184 -9.97 4.33 -5.32
CA GLY A 184 -9.74 3.39 -4.22
C GLY A 184 -8.50 3.74 -3.41
N VAL A 185 -8.37 3.08 -2.26
CA VAL A 185 -7.16 3.05 -1.45
C VAL A 185 -6.65 1.63 -1.41
N HIS A 186 -5.34 1.45 -1.52
CA HIS A 186 -4.71 0.14 -1.48
C HIS A 186 -3.49 0.14 -0.57
N LEU A 187 -3.35 -0.91 0.23
CA LEU A 187 -2.20 -1.17 1.08
C LEU A 187 -1.54 -2.47 0.61
N ASP A 188 -0.22 -2.52 0.66
CA ASP A 188 0.54 -3.73 0.36
C ASP A 188 0.65 -4.66 1.59
N ASP A 189 1.71 -5.45 1.66
CA ASP A 189 1.97 -6.42 2.71
C ASP A 189 2.92 -5.90 3.81
N TYR A 190 3.39 -4.64 3.72
CA TYR A 190 4.44 -4.14 4.60
C TYR A 190 3.88 -3.39 5.82
N PHE A 191 3.32 -4.13 6.79
CA PHE A 191 2.79 -3.58 8.05
C PHE A 191 3.83 -3.65 9.17
N TYR A 192 4.40 -4.82 9.41
CA TYR A 192 5.62 -5.05 10.17
C TYR A 192 6.70 -5.58 9.22
N PRO A 193 7.98 -5.33 9.51
CA PRO A 193 9.04 -5.85 8.65
C PRO A 193 9.14 -7.38 8.81
N TYR A 194 9.47 -8.03 7.71
CA TYR A 194 9.66 -9.48 7.64
C TYR A 194 11.12 -9.83 7.33
N PRO A 195 11.54 -11.09 7.48
CA PRO A 195 12.94 -11.51 7.30
C PRO A 195 13.57 -10.97 6.02
N PRO A 196 14.86 -10.59 6.07
CA PRO A 196 15.78 -10.73 7.21
C PRO A 196 15.66 -9.63 8.30
N ASN A 197 14.82 -8.61 8.10
CA ASN A 197 14.69 -7.45 8.99
C ASN A 197 13.50 -7.56 9.95
N SER A 198 13.21 -8.75 10.45
CA SER A 198 12.07 -8.96 11.36
C SER A 198 12.22 -8.19 12.66
N ILE A 199 11.10 -7.65 13.15
CA ILE A 199 11.02 -7.02 14.47
C ILE A 199 11.20 -8.07 15.57
N ARG A 200 12.03 -7.79 16.56
CA ARG A 200 12.28 -8.65 17.73
C ARG A 200 11.70 -8.01 18.98
N ASN A 201 12.46 -7.08 19.59
CA ASN A 201 12.14 -6.42 20.85
C ASN A 201 12.06 -4.89 20.73
N GLU A 202 12.16 -4.36 19.52
CA GLU A 202 12.23 -2.92 19.28
C GLU A 202 10.96 -2.20 19.74
N ASP A 203 9.83 -2.91 19.80
CA ASP A 203 8.52 -2.43 20.27
C ASP A 203 8.23 -2.78 21.75
N GLU A 204 9.23 -3.17 22.54
CA GLU A 204 9.02 -3.56 23.94
C GLU A 204 8.39 -2.46 24.79
N ALA A 205 8.84 -1.22 24.61
CA ALA A 205 8.31 -0.08 25.37
C ALA A 205 6.82 0.19 25.04
N SER A 206 6.43 0.09 23.78
CA SER A 206 5.04 0.23 23.38
C SER A 206 4.18 -0.96 23.80
N PHE A 207 4.72 -2.18 23.75
CA PHE A 207 4.05 -3.36 24.27
C PHE A 207 3.81 -3.23 25.78
N ALA A 208 4.83 -2.86 26.56
CA ALA A 208 4.67 -2.66 28.01
C ALA A 208 3.58 -1.63 28.34
N ARG A 209 3.45 -0.58 27.51
CA ARG A 209 2.50 0.52 27.76
C ARG A 209 1.09 0.25 27.20
N TYR A 210 0.98 -0.47 26.09
CA TYR A 210 -0.26 -0.57 25.30
C TYR A 210 -0.69 -2.02 24.99
N ASN A 211 -0.28 -3.01 25.80
CA ASN A 211 -0.55 -4.41 25.53
C ASN A 211 -2.03 -4.83 25.62
N ARG A 212 -2.89 -4.02 26.22
CA ARG A 212 -4.33 -4.30 26.35
C ARG A 212 -4.65 -5.66 27.02
N GLY A 213 -3.75 -6.14 27.89
CA GLY A 213 -3.90 -7.43 28.57
C GLY A 213 -3.37 -8.63 27.77
N HIS A 214 -2.79 -8.44 26.59
CA HIS A 214 -2.13 -9.53 25.89
C HIS A 214 -0.83 -9.92 26.58
N ALA A 215 -0.68 -11.22 26.85
CA ALA A 215 0.57 -11.80 27.34
C ALA A 215 1.54 -12.08 26.19
N ASP A 216 1.01 -12.33 24.99
CA ASP A 216 1.79 -12.63 23.78
C ASP A 216 1.91 -11.43 22.85
N ARG A 217 3.16 -11.06 22.57
CA ARG A 217 3.48 -9.90 21.74
C ARG A 217 3.06 -10.08 20.28
N ALA A 218 3.14 -11.28 19.74
CA ALA A 218 2.74 -11.55 18.36
C ALA A 218 1.23 -11.36 18.18
N THR A 219 0.42 -11.81 19.12
CA THR A 219 -1.03 -11.59 19.12
C THR A 219 -1.36 -10.09 19.24
N TRP A 220 -0.66 -9.37 20.12
CA TRP A 220 -0.82 -7.92 20.24
C TRP A 220 -0.44 -7.17 18.93
N ARG A 221 0.63 -7.56 18.25
CA ARG A 221 1.02 -6.98 16.96
C ARG A 221 -0.07 -7.19 15.89
N ARG A 222 -0.60 -8.40 15.78
CA ARG A 222 -1.72 -8.70 14.87
C ARG A 222 -2.94 -7.85 15.16
N GLU A 223 -3.29 -7.70 16.43
CA GLU A 223 -4.43 -6.87 16.82
C GLU A 223 -4.19 -5.39 16.51
N ASN A 224 -2.96 -4.86 16.64
CA ASN A 224 -2.65 -3.48 16.25
C ASN A 224 -2.99 -3.20 14.79
N ILE A 225 -2.70 -4.16 13.90
CA ILE A 225 -3.04 -4.05 12.48
C ILE A 225 -4.55 -4.15 12.26
N SER A 226 -5.23 -5.05 12.98
CA SER A 226 -6.70 -5.15 12.93
C SER A 226 -7.37 -3.86 13.39
N LEU A 227 -6.89 -3.24 14.46
CA LEU A 227 -7.38 -1.95 14.97
C LEU A 227 -7.13 -0.83 13.96
N PHE A 228 -5.95 -0.79 13.33
CA PHE A 228 -5.65 0.16 12.28
C PHE A 228 -6.64 0.04 11.10
N PHE A 229 -6.91 -1.17 10.62
CA PHE A 229 -7.87 -1.39 9.54
C PHE A 229 -9.30 -1.04 9.93
N ALA A 230 -9.71 -1.30 11.17
CA ALA A 230 -11.03 -0.91 11.68
C ALA A 230 -11.18 0.62 11.66
N GLU A 231 -10.20 1.35 12.22
CA GLU A 231 -10.18 2.82 12.24
C GLU A 231 -10.12 3.41 10.82
N LEU A 232 -9.30 2.83 9.94
CA LEU A 232 -9.19 3.24 8.54
C LEU A 232 -10.52 3.07 7.80
N ARG A 233 -11.12 1.88 7.89
CA ARG A 233 -12.42 1.56 7.26
C ARG A 233 -13.49 2.57 7.69
N ASP A 234 -13.62 2.79 8.99
CA ASP A 234 -14.67 3.63 9.54
C ASP A 234 -14.47 5.11 9.12
N SER A 235 -13.21 5.56 9.15
CA SER A 235 -12.85 6.92 8.71
C SER A 235 -13.08 7.14 7.21
N LEU A 236 -12.72 6.18 6.36
CA LEU A 236 -12.90 6.34 4.91
C LEU A 236 -14.35 6.18 4.49
N ARG A 237 -15.12 5.29 5.11
CA ARG A 237 -16.57 5.14 4.87
C ARG A 237 -17.37 6.38 5.26
N ALA A 238 -16.93 7.10 6.29
CA ALA A 238 -17.54 8.39 6.65
C ALA A 238 -17.32 9.48 5.60
N ILE A 239 -16.30 9.35 4.74
CA ILE A 239 -15.96 10.32 3.69
C ILE A 239 -16.60 9.91 2.34
N LYS A 240 -16.29 8.68 1.89
CA LYS A 240 -16.77 8.09 0.63
C LYS A 240 -17.22 6.64 0.90
N PRO A 241 -18.50 6.37 1.24
CA PRO A 241 -18.99 5.05 1.62
C PRO A 241 -18.77 3.94 0.56
N TRP A 242 -18.69 4.34 -0.69
CA TRP A 242 -18.52 3.44 -1.85
C TRP A 242 -17.04 3.17 -2.20
N LEU A 243 -16.08 3.86 -1.57
CA LEU A 243 -14.68 3.75 -1.93
C LEU A 243 -14.12 2.37 -1.56
N PRO A 244 -13.59 1.59 -2.50
CA PRO A 244 -12.94 0.33 -2.18
C PRO A 244 -11.63 0.55 -1.41
N ILE A 245 -11.47 -0.24 -0.35
CA ILE A 245 -10.25 -0.33 0.43
C ILE A 245 -9.69 -1.74 0.20
N GLY A 246 -8.55 -1.82 -0.47
CA GLY A 246 -7.89 -3.07 -0.79
C GLY A 246 -6.64 -3.29 0.07
N VAL A 247 -6.29 -4.54 0.24
CA VAL A 247 -5.03 -4.96 0.83
C VAL A 247 -4.50 -6.17 0.08
N SER A 248 -3.19 -6.20 -0.15
CA SER A 248 -2.49 -7.36 -0.72
C SER A 248 -1.55 -7.93 0.33
N PRO A 249 -2.06 -8.79 1.25
CA PRO A 249 -1.23 -9.40 2.27
C PRO A 249 -0.29 -10.43 1.65
N LEU A 250 0.77 -10.78 2.39
CA LEU A 250 1.61 -11.91 2.01
C LEU A 250 0.74 -13.15 1.79
N GLY A 251 1.04 -13.92 0.74
CA GLY A 251 0.33 -15.16 0.42
C GLY A 251 0.53 -16.29 1.44
N ILE A 252 1.26 -16.03 2.52
CA ILE A 252 1.55 -16.95 3.62
C ILE A 252 0.58 -16.65 4.75
N TRP A 253 -0.51 -17.38 4.82
CA TRP A 253 -1.52 -17.21 5.86
C TRP A 253 -1.20 -17.96 7.16
N LYS A 254 -0.25 -18.91 7.12
CA LYS A 254 0.19 -19.72 8.26
C LYS A 254 1.63 -20.17 8.06
N ASN A 255 2.44 -20.15 9.12
CA ASN A 255 3.78 -20.70 9.11
C ASN A 255 3.80 -22.19 8.70
N GLY A 256 4.73 -22.57 7.83
CA GLY A 256 4.83 -23.91 7.27
C GLY A 256 3.86 -24.18 6.11
N ILE A 257 3.08 -23.20 5.65
CA ILE A 257 2.22 -23.31 4.47
C ILE A 257 2.47 -22.12 3.54
N PRO A 258 3.09 -22.31 2.34
CA PRO A 258 3.67 -23.56 1.83
C PRO A 258 4.81 -24.11 2.67
N GLN A 259 5.10 -25.41 2.49
CA GLN A 259 6.16 -26.09 3.24
C GLN A 259 7.49 -25.36 3.13
N GLY A 260 8.20 -25.22 4.25
CA GLY A 260 9.51 -24.56 4.32
C GLY A 260 9.46 -23.04 4.49
N VAL A 261 8.27 -22.43 4.49
CA VAL A 261 8.11 -20.99 4.74
C VAL A 261 7.82 -20.73 6.21
N SER A 262 8.67 -19.95 6.86
CA SER A 262 8.56 -19.57 8.27
C SER A 262 8.96 -18.10 8.47
N GLY A 263 8.68 -17.57 9.64
CA GLY A 263 9.17 -16.25 10.05
C GLY A 263 8.12 -15.12 10.00
N LEU A 264 6.83 -15.48 9.89
CA LEU A 264 5.71 -14.53 9.90
C LEU A 264 4.91 -14.54 11.20
N ASP A 265 5.48 -15.07 12.28
CA ASP A 265 4.80 -15.13 13.59
C ASP A 265 4.53 -13.75 14.21
N SER A 266 5.03 -12.69 13.56
CA SER A 266 4.85 -11.30 14.01
C SER A 266 3.65 -10.59 13.38
N TYR A 267 2.85 -11.28 12.59
CA TYR A 267 1.64 -10.72 11.97
C TYR A 267 0.39 -11.22 12.62
#